data_6e2976e3b118fa58abaa791a68b40458
#
_entry.id   6e2976e3b118fa58abaa791a68b40458
#
_cell.length_a   1.000
_cell.length_b   1.000
_cell.length_c   1.000
_cell.angle_alpha   90.00
_cell.angle_beta   90.00
_cell.angle_gamma   90.00
#
_symmetry.space_group_name_H-M   'P 1'
#
loop_
_entity.id
_entity.type
_entity.pdbx_description
1 polymer ?
#
loop_
_entity_poly.entity_id
_entity_poly.type
_entity_poly.pdbx_seq_one_letter_code
_entity_poly.pdbx_strand_id
1 'polypeptide(L)'
;VRQDKVLIGGNFARWYNGFQSYLIASEFNMPIWTQESHAKREHEDQVPNLMHLPRVSWLDWMSEVSSFKYAVHLMPTIAAGTFSLNCAYFGVPCIGNEKVDTQKLCHPDLCVDIDDIESARKLAIKLRDNIEFYNECSKKSKELYRIHYDIDIWKRKINLK
;
A
#
# COMPACT_ATOMS: atom_id res chain seq x y z
N VAL A 1 -4.54 4.79 16.53
CA VAL A 1 -3.63 3.66 16.82
C VAL A 1 -3.77 2.64 15.69
N ARG A 2 -2.65 2.23 15.10
CA ARG A 2 -2.66 1.21 14.06
C ARG A 2 -2.96 -0.17 14.65
N GLN A 3 -3.72 -0.94 13.89
CA GLN A 3 -4.07 -2.32 14.23
C GLN A 3 -3.13 -3.28 13.49
N ASP A 4 -2.87 -4.44 14.08
CA ASP A 4 -2.07 -5.50 13.47
C ASP A 4 -2.85 -6.16 12.31
N LYS A 5 -2.90 -5.47 11.19
CA LYS A 5 -3.56 -5.91 9.95
C LYS A 5 -2.84 -5.35 8.72
N VAL A 6 -2.97 -6.05 7.59
CA VAL A 6 -2.34 -5.70 6.31
C VAL A 6 -3.40 -5.34 5.29
N LEU A 7 -3.17 -4.28 4.52
CA LEU A 7 -4.05 -3.85 3.44
C LEU A 7 -3.41 -4.17 2.08
N ILE A 8 -4.16 -4.86 1.23
CA ILE A 8 -3.81 -5.02 -0.18
C ILE A 8 -4.44 -3.89 -0.99
N GLY A 9 -3.65 -3.22 -1.82
CA GLY A 9 -4.11 -2.18 -2.71
C GLY A 9 -4.97 -2.72 -3.86
N GLY A 10 -6.09 -2.04 -4.11
CA GLY A 10 -7.06 -2.47 -5.10
C GLY A 10 -7.90 -3.64 -4.61
N ASN A 11 -8.25 -4.52 -5.53
CA ASN A 11 -8.97 -5.75 -5.28
C ASN A 11 -8.26 -6.92 -6.00
N PHE A 12 -8.83 -8.12 -5.97
CA PHE A 12 -8.26 -9.31 -6.62
C PHE A 12 -8.43 -9.34 -8.14
N ALA A 13 -8.90 -8.28 -8.77
CA ALA A 13 -8.93 -8.21 -10.22
C ALA A 13 -7.51 -8.35 -10.82
N ARG A 14 -7.46 -8.94 -12.00
CA ARG A 14 -6.20 -9.27 -12.67
C ARG A 14 -5.25 -8.08 -12.84
N TRP A 15 -5.81 -6.91 -13.16
CA TRP A 15 -5.02 -5.68 -13.36
C TRP A 15 -4.44 -5.04 -12.10
N TYR A 16 -4.87 -5.47 -10.91
CA TYR A 16 -4.30 -5.06 -9.63
C TYR A 16 -3.28 -6.02 -9.06
N ASN A 17 -3.15 -7.21 -9.64
CA ASN A 17 -2.23 -8.25 -9.18
C ASN A 17 -2.47 -8.65 -7.71
N GLY A 18 -3.75 -8.73 -7.33
CA GLY A 18 -4.15 -8.91 -5.93
C GLY A 18 -3.63 -10.19 -5.31
N PHE A 19 -3.55 -11.28 -6.08
CA PHE A 19 -3.05 -12.56 -5.57
C PHE A 19 -1.55 -12.50 -5.22
N GLN A 20 -0.72 -11.86 -6.02
CA GLN A 20 0.70 -11.67 -5.73
C GLN A 20 0.88 -10.76 -4.50
N SER A 21 0.07 -9.70 -4.41
CA SER A 21 0.07 -8.84 -3.22
C SER A 21 -0.36 -9.61 -1.97
N TYR A 22 -1.32 -10.53 -2.08
CA TYR A 22 -1.73 -11.41 -1.00
C TYR A 22 -0.60 -12.35 -0.55
N LEU A 23 0.15 -12.94 -1.48
CA LEU A 23 1.29 -13.80 -1.14
C LEU A 23 2.33 -13.04 -0.29
N ILE A 24 2.61 -11.79 -0.63
CA ILE A 24 3.53 -10.96 0.14
C ILE A 24 2.93 -10.53 1.47
N ALA A 25 1.65 -10.18 1.49
CA ALA A 25 0.93 -9.80 2.71
C ALA A 25 0.88 -10.94 3.73
N SER A 26 0.88 -12.19 3.28
CA SER A 26 0.89 -13.38 4.14
C SER A 26 2.15 -13.48 5.01
N GLU A 27 3.28 -12.90 4.59
CA GLU A 27 4.52 -12.90 5.36
C GLU A 27 4.42 -12.09 6.68
N PHE A 28 3.44 -11.21 6.79
CA PHE A 28 3.22 -10.45 8.03
C PHE A 28 2.54 -11.26 9.14
N ASN A 29 2.00 -12.43 8.82
CA ASN A 29 1.26 -13.30 9.77
C ASN A 29 0.11 -12.55 10.49
N MET A 30 -0.61 -11.71 9.78
CA MET A 30 -1.70 -10.87 10.27
C MET A 30 -2.94 -11.01 9.39
N PRO A 31 -4.13 -10.59 9.86
CA PRO A 31 -5.32 -10.49 9.02
C PRO A 31 -5.07 -9.62 7.78
N ILE A 32 -5.45 -10.13 6.61
CA ILE A 32 -5.25 -9.47 5.32
C ILE A 32 -6.58 -8.94 4.82
N TRP A 33 -6.59 -7.68 4.41
CA TRP A 33 -7.79 -7.01 3.93
C TRP A 33 -7.59 -6.50 2.50
N THR A 34 -8.64 -6.60 1.72
CA THR A 34 -8.72 -6.03 0.37
C THR A 34 -10.03 -5.26 0.20
N GLN A 35 -10.09 -4.36 -0.76
CA GLN A 35 -11.32 -3.65 -1.06
C GLN A 35 -12.30 -4.61 -1.79
N GLU A 36 -13.56 -4.59 -1.38
CA GLU A 36 -14.60 -5.36 -2.05
C GLU A 36 -14.77 -4.93 -3.52
N SER A 37 -14.84 -5.91 -4.40
CA SER A 37 -15.15 -5.72 -5.82
C SER A 37 -16.57 -6.21 -6.12
N HIS A 38 -17.26 -5.53 -7.05
CA HIS A 38 -18.54 -6.02 -7.59
C HIS A 38 -18.39 -7.35 -8.37
N ALA A 39 -17.20 -7.60 -8.89
CA ALA A 39 -16.87 -8.83 -9.61
C ALA A 39 -15.77 -9.58 -8.84
N LYS A 40 -16.14 -10.25 -7.76
CA LYS A 40 -15.21 -11.16 -7.07
C LYS A 40 -14.75 -12.23 -8.03
N ARG A 41 -13.49 -12.64 -7.89
CA ARG A 41 -12.97 -13.81 -8.61
C ARG A 41 -13.60 -15.08 -8.05
N GLU A 42 -13.76 -16.08 -8.92
CA GLU A 42 -14.10 -17.42 -8.50
C GLU A 42 -13.15 -17.88 -7.39
N HIS A 43 -13.71 -18.41 -6.33
CA HIS A 43 -12.98 -18.88 -5.13
C HIS A 43 -12.25 -17.79 -4.30
N GLU A 44 -12.42 -16.51 -4.58
CA GLU A 44 -11.79 -15.44 -3.77
C GLU A 44 -12.19 -15.53 -2.29
N ASP A 45 -13.44 -15.89 -2.00
CA ASP A 45 -13.92 -16.07 -0.63
C ASP A 45 -13.30 -17.30 0.09
N GLN A 46 -12.59 -18.18 -0.64
CA GLN A 46 -11.90 -19.35 -0.08
C GLN A 46 -10.42 -19.06 0.21
N VAL A 47 -9.92 -17.85 -0.12
CA VAL A 47 -8.53 -17.46 0.17
C VAL A 47 -8.35 -17.32 1.67
N PRO A 48 -7.43 -18.08 2.29
CA PRO A 48 -7.27 -18.08 3.74
C PRO A 48 -6.93 -16.69 4.28
N ASN A 49 -7.54 -16.32 5.41
CA ASN A 49 -7.25 -15.08 6.12
C ASN A 49 -7.44 -13.78 5.30
N LEU A 50 -8.17 -13.85 4.19
CA LEU A 50 -8.52 -12.70 3.37
C LEU A 50 -9.91 -12.18 3.75
N MET A 51 -9.98 -10.92 4.08
CA MET A 51 -11.20 -10.20 4.43
C MET A 51 -11.45 -9.05 3.46
N HIS A 52 -12.71 -8.69 3.28
CA HIS A 52 -13.14 -7.67 2.34
C HIS A 52 -13.63 -6.43 3.09
N LEU A 53 -13.08 -5.28 2.75
CA LEU A 53 -13.60 -3.98 3.18
C LEU A 53 -14.79 -3.61 2.28
N PRO A 54 -15.94 -3.26 2.85
CA PRO A 54 -17.06 -2.78 2.05
C PRO A 54 -16.69 -1.48 1.33
N ARG A 55 -17.40 -1.17 0.26
CA ARG A 55 -17.29 0.15 -0.37
C ARG A 55 -17.82 1.22 0.58
N VAL A 56 -16.97 2.17 0.88
CA VAL A 56 -17.26 3.27 1.81
C VAL A 56 -17.00 4.61 1.12
N SER A 57 -17.39 5.71 1.78
CA SER A 57 -17.05 7.05 1.33
C SER A 57 -15.53 7.26 1.29
N TRP A 58 -15.07 8.28 0.57
CA TRP A 58 -13.64 8.64 0.54
C TRP A 58 -13.07 8.93 1.92
N LEU A 59 -13.81 9.63 2.77
CA LEU A 59 -13.35 9.95 4.13
C LEU A 59 -13.24 8.70 5.00
N ASP A 60 -14.22 7.81 4.91
CA ASP A 60 -14.18 6.53 5.63
C ASP A 60 -13.04 5.64 5.12
N TRP A 61 -12.82 5.63 3.80
CA TRP A 61 -11.66 4.94 3.20
C TRP A 61 -10.33 5.45 3.75
N MET A 62 -10.15 6.77 3.84
CA MET A 62 -8.93 7.35 4.39
C MET A 62 -8.77 7.00 5.88
N SER A 63 -9.88 6.97 6.63
CA SER A 63 -9.86 6.51 8.02
C SER A 63 -9.45 5.05 8.13
N GLU A 64 -10.00 4.18 7.28
CA GLU A 64 -9.63 2.76 7.23
C GLU A 64 -8.14 2.59 6.90
N VAL A 65 -7.62 3.21 5.85
CA VAL A 65 -6.19 3.13 5.49
C VAL A 65 -5.30 3.50 6.67
N SER A 66 -5.65 4.53 7.43
CA SER A 66 -4.87 5.00 8.58
C SER A 66 -4.73 3.95 9.69
N SER A 67 -5.67 3.02 9.76
CA SER A 67 -5.74 1.98 10.80
C SER A 67 -4.84 0.77 10.53
N PHE A 68 -4.37 0.60 9.30
CA PHE A 68 -3.52 -0.54 8.92
C PHE A 68 -2.05 -0.32 9.33
N LYS A 69 -1.40 -1.42 9.67
CA LYS A 69 0.03 -1.41 10.03
C LYS A 69 0.92 -1.47 8.79
N TYR A 70 0.56 -2.27 7.81
CA TYR A 70 1.29 -2.50 6.58
C TYR A 70 0.36 -2.44 5.37
N ALA A 71 0.95 -2.17 4.21
CA ALA A 71 0.26 -2.25 2.94
C ALA A 71 1.12 -2.94 1.86
N VAL A 72 0.46 -3.59 0.90
CA VAL A 72 1.10 -4.21 -0.27
C VAL A 72 0.31 -3.90 -1.53
N HIS A 73 0.98 -3.44 -2.59
CA HIS A 73 0.34 -3.13 -3.86
C HIS A 73 1.27 -3.39 -5.05
N LEU A 74 1.29 -4.63 -5.51
CA LEU A 74 2.12 -5.04 -6.65
C LEU A 74 1.38 -4.86 -7.98
N MET A 75 0.79 -3.66 -8.19
CA MET A 75 0.03 -3.36 -9.39
C MET A 75 0.94 -3.31 -10.62
N PRO A 76 0.65 -4.07 -11.71
CA PRO A 76 1.44 -4.06 -12.93
C PRO A 76 1.20 -2.83 -13.80
N THR A 77 0.05 -2.18 -13.64
CA THR A 77 -0.30 -0.98 -14.42
C THR A 77 0.52 0.20 -13.95
N ILE A 78 1.25 0.82 -14.88
CA ILE A 78 2.00 2.05 -14.65
C ILE A 78 1.02 3.22 -14.77
N ALA A 79 0.49 3.66 -13.64
CA ALA A 79 -0.42 4.80 -13.53
C ALA A 79 -0.14 5.57 -12.25
N ALA A 80 -0.66 6.79 -12.14
CA ALA A 80 -0.59 7.56 -10.89
C ALA A 80 -1.27 6.77 -9.77
N GLY A 81 -0.45 6.15 -8.91
CA GLY A 81 -0.92 5.24 -7.85
C GLY A 81 -1.45 6.01 -6.65
N THR A 82 -2.76 6.20 -6.55
CA THR A 82 -3.37 6.85 -5.38
C THR A 82 -3.24 6.02 -4.11
N PHE A 83 -3.17 4.70 -4.21
CA PHE A 83 -3.10 3.82 -3.04
C PHE A 83 -1.81 4.03 -2.23
N SER A 84 -0.64 3.96 -2.87
CA SER A 84 0.64 4.21 -2.21
C SER A 84 0.73 5.63 -1.65
N LEU A 85 0.11 6.60 -2.34
CA LEU A 85 0.02 7.97 -1.87
C LEU A 85 -0.83 8.11 -0.59
N ASN A 86 -1.97 7.43 -0.53
CA ASN A 86 -2.81 7.39 0.67
C ASN A 86 -2.08 6.74 1.86
N CYS A 87 -1.34 5.66 1.60
CA CYS A 87 -0.50 5.02 2.60
C CYS A 87 0.58 5.98 3.10
N ALA A 88 1.25 6.70 2.21
CA ALA A 88 2.29 7.65 2.57
C ALA A 88 1.76 8.82 3.41
N TYR A 89 0.58 9.35 3.08
CA TYR A 89 -0.07 10.41 3.85
C TYR A 89 -0.17 10.06 5.34
N PHE A 90 -0.55 8.82 5.64
CA PHE A 90 -0.63 8.31 7.02
C PHE A 90 0.70 7.71 7.53
N GLY A 91 1.68 7.52 6.67
CA GLY A 91 2.93 6.84 7.01
C GLY A 91 2.74 5.32 7.19
N VAL A 92 1.79 4.71 6.49
CA VAL A 92 1.66 3.25 6.41
C VAL A 92 2.70 2.73 5.42
N PRO A 93 3.71 1.95 5.83
CA PRO A 93 4.69 1.38 4.93
C PRO A 93 4.01 0.52 3.86
N CYS A 94 4.27 0.81 2.59
CA CYS A 94 3.65 0.14 1.45
C CYS A 94 4.73 -0.49 0.55
N ILE A 95 4.73 -1.81 0.43
CA ILE A 95 5.55 -2.51 -0.57
C ILE A 95 4.82 -2.44 -1.90
N GLY A 96 5.51 -1.99 -2.95
CA GLY A 96 4.86 -1.80 -4.25
C GLY A 96 5.80 -1.75 -5.44
N ASN A 97 5.19 -1.65 -6.62
CA ASN A 97 5.88 -1.65 -7.90
C ASN A 97 6.78 -0.41 -8.05
N GLU A 98 8.08 -0.62 -8.28
CA GLU A 98 9.09 0.44 -8.49
C GLU A 98 8.82 1.32 -9.73
N LYS A 99 8.01 0.85 -10.67
CA LYS A 99 7.65 1.59 -11.89
C LYS A 99 6.50 2.57 -11.67
N VAL A 100 5.85 2.54 -10.50
CA VAL A 100 4.79 3.48 -10.13
C VAL A 100 5.40 4.70 -9.45
N ASP A 101 5.23 5.89 -10.04
CA ASP A 101 5.87 7.12 -9.57
C ASP A 101 5.61 7.45 -8.10
N THR A 102 4.36 7.35 -7.66
CA THR A 102 3.98 7.62 -6.27
C THR A 102 4.61 6.62 -5.29
N GLN A 103 4.76 5.37 -5.70
CA GLN A 103 5.46 4.34 -4.92
C GLN A 103 6.94 4.70 -4.80
N LYS A 104 7.59 4.99 -5.91
CA LYS A 104 9.02 5.34 -5.95
C LYS A 104 9.34 6.60 -5.17
N LEU A 105 8.49 7.62 -5.28
CA LEU A 105 8.68 8.90 -4.60
C LEU A 105 8.40 8.83 -3.10
N CYS A 106 7.39 8.08 -2.67
CA CYS A 106 6.95 8.08 -1.28
C CYS A 106 7.44 6.88 -0.46
N HIS A 107 7.75 5.75 -1.10
CA HIS A 107 8.21 4.53 -0.44
C HIS A 107 9.48 3.95 -1.09
N PRO A 108 10.57 4.73 -1.26
CA PRO A 108 11.73 4.32 -2.05
C PRO A 108 12.41 3.04 -1.53
N ASP A 109 12.39 2.80 -0.23
CA ASP A 109 13.00 1.62 0.39
C ASP A 109 12.11 0.37 0.32
N LEU A 110 10.88 0.50 -0.22
CA LEU A 110 9.87 -0.56 -0.31
C LEU A 110 9.42 -0.79 -1.76
N CYS A 111 10.27 -0.41 -2.72
CA CYS A 111 10.05 -0.62 -4.14
C CYS A 111 10.61 -1.97 -4.57
N VAL A 112 9.86 -2.69 -5.39
CA VAL A 112 10.28 -3.98 -5.98
C VAL A 112 9.85 -4.05 -7.44
N ASP A 113 10.54 -4.85 -8.24
CA ASP A 113 9.98 -5.33 -9.50
C ASP A 113 8.84 -6.30 -9.18
N ILE A 114 7.71 -6.17 -9.90
CA ILE A 114 6.52 -7.00 -9.64
C ILE A 114 6.74 -8.49 -9.89
N ASP A 115 7.74 -8.84 -10.68
CA ASP A 115 8.11 -10.23 -10.98
C ASP A 115 9.11 -10.79 -9.97
N ASP A 116 9.73 -9.93 -9.14
CA ASP A 116 10.66 -10.33 -8.08
C ASP A 116 9.93 -10.54 -6.74
N ILE A 117 9.15 -11.60 -6.69
CA ILE A 117 8.39 -11.99 -5.49
C ILE A 117 9.30 -12.25 -4.28
N GLU A 118 10.49 -12.79 -4.52
CA GLU A 118 11.43 -13.10 -3.43
C GLU A 118 11.95 -11.84 -2.74
N SER A 119 12.30 -10.80 -3.50
CA SER A 119 12.68 -9.50 -2.92
C SER A 119 11.53 -8.86 -2.15
N ALA A 120 10.30 -8.94 -2.68
CA ALA A 120 9.11 -8.44 -1.98
C ALA A 120 8.88 -9.18 -0.65
N ARG A 121 9.04 -10.50 -0.61
CA ARG A 121 8.94 -11.31 0.62
C ARG A 121 9.99 -10.90 1.65
N LYS A 122 11.26 -10.75 1.23
CA LYS A 122 12.34 -10.30 2.12
C LYS A 122 12.04 -8.93 2.74
N LEU A 123 11.47 -7.99 1.96
CA LEU A 123 11.05 -6.69 2.48
C LEU A 123 9.91 -6.82 3.50
N ALA A 124 8.92 -7.67 3.25
CA ALA A 124 7.82 -7.90 4.18
C ALA A 124 8.32 -8.47 5.51
N ILE A 125 9.20 -9.48 5.46
CA ILE A 125 9.83 -10.07 6.63
C ILE A 125 10.66 -9.02 7.38
N LYS A 126 11.46 -8.22 6.67
CA LYS A 126 12.25 -7.16 7.27
C LYS A 126 11.39 -6.11 7.97
N LEU A 127 10.28 -5.67 7.34
CA LEU A 127 9.33 -4.73 7.95
C LEU A 127 8.67 -5.31 9.20
N ARG A 128 8.35 -6.61 9.20
CA ARG A 128 7.74 -7.30 10.33
C ARG A 128 8.69 -7.43 11.51
N ASP A 129 9.92 -7.86 11.24
CA ASP A 129 10.86 -8.32 12.27
C ASP A 129 11.80 -7.21 12.75
N ASN A 130 11.92 -6.10 12.03
CA ASN A 130 12.78 -4.97 12.38
C ASN A 130 11.96 -3.71 12.61
N ILE A 131 11.71 -3.39 13.89
CA ILE A 131 10.90 -2.23 14.30
C ILE A 131 11.55 -0.89 13.92
N GLU A 132 12.88 -0.81 13.89
CA GLU A 132 13.59 0.39 13.49
C GLU A 132 13.37 0.66 12.01
N PHE A 133 13.55 -0.35 11.16
CA PHE A 133 13.28 -0.25 9.73
C PHE A 133 11.81 0.12 9.44
N TYR A 134 10.87 -0.49 10.17
CA TYR A 134 9.45 -0.10 10.08
C TYR A 134 9.24 1.39 10.40
N ASN A 135 9.81 1.87 11.50
CA ASN A 135 9.66 3.26 11.92
C ASN A 135 10.32 4.24 10.94
N GLU A 136 11.48 3.89 10.39
CA GLU A 136 12.16 4.66 9.35
C GLU A 136 11.30 4.76 8.08
N CYS A 137 10.80 3.64 7.56
CA CYS A 137 9.92 3.62 6.39
C CYS A 137 8.63 4.43 6.63
N SER A 138 8.02 4.28 7.80
CA SER A 138 6.80 5.00 8.18
C SER A 138 7.02 6.52 8.25
N LYS A 139 8.11 6.97 8.87
CA LYS A 139 8.48 8.37 8.98
C LYS A 139 8.82 8.96 7.61
N LYS A 140 9.70 8.27 6.87
CA LYS A 140 10.19 8.69 5.56
C LYS A 140 9.04 8.85 4.55
N SER A 141 8.08 7.93 4.52
CA SER A 141 6.94 8.03 3.61
C SER A 141 6.09 9.28 3.88
N LYS A 142 5.84 9.63 5.15
CA LYS A 142 5.13 10.87 5.50
C LYS A 142 5.90 12.13 5.11
N GLU A 143 7.20 12.13 5.31
CA GLU A 143 8.07 13.26 4.95
C GLU A 143 8.09 13.46 3.44
N LEU A 144 8.27 12.38 2.67
CA LEU A 144 8.28 12.43 1.21
C LEU A 144 6.91 12.82 0.63
N TYR A 145 5.81 12.34 1.23
CA TYR A 145 4.48 12.82 0.88
C TYR A 145 4.39 14.35 1.02
N ARG A 146 4.81 14.91 2.15
CA ARG A 146 4.78 16.36 2.39
C ARG A 146 5.64 17.12 1.38
N ILE A 147 6.81 16.61 1.04
CA ILE A 147 7.72 17.23 0.08
C ILE A 147 7.14 17.26 -1.33
N HIS A 148 6.48 16.19 -1.76
CA HIS A 148 6.07 16.03 -3.16
C HIS A 148 4.61 16.36 -3.43
N TYR A 149 3.71 16.12 -2.45
CA TYR A 149 2.27 16.10 -2.65
C TYR A 149 1.48 17.00 -1.69
N ASP A 150 2.12 17.71 -0.76
CA ASP A 150 1.43 18.63 0.12
C ASP A 150 0.74 19.73 -0.68
N ILE A 151 -0.52 20.00 -0.34
CA ILE A 151 -1.36 20.97 -1.05
C ILE A 151 -0.80 22.39 -1.00
N ASP A 152 -0.13 22.76 0.09
CA ASP A 152 0.43 24.10 0.23
C ASP A 152 1.70 24.28 -0.62
N ILE A 153 2.46 23.22 -0.82
CA ILE A 153 3.59 23.21 -1.77
C ILE A 153 3.05 23.36 -3.18
N TRP A 154 1.98 22.65 -3.51
CA TRP A 154 1.36 22.71 -4.83
C TRP A 154 0.77 24.10 -5.11
N LYS A 155 0.04 24.69 -4.17
CA LYS A 155 -0.48 26.06 -4.27
C LYS A 155 0.62 27.09 -4.50
N ARG A 156 1.74 26.97 -3.80
CA ARG A 156 2.89 27.85 -4.00
C ARG A 156 3.48 27.75 -5.42
N LYS A 157 3.60 26.54 -5.96
CA LYS A 157 4.08 26.32 -7.32
C LYS A 157 3.16 26.90 -8.40
N ILE A 158 1.84 26.94 -8.17
CA ILE A 158 0.86 27.51 -9.10
C ILE A 158 0.82 29.02 -9.01
N ASN A 159 0.89 29.59 -7.82
CA ASN A 159 0.81 31.03 -7.59
C ASN A 159 2.12 31.77 -7.96
N LEU A 160 3.18 31.05 -8.34
CA LEU A 160 4.43 31.60 -8.84
C LEU A 160 4.40 31.85 -10.37
N LYS A 161 3.23 31.84 -10.98
CA LYS A 161 2.96 32.31 -12.32
C LYS A 161 2.10 33.56 -12.25
#